data_7739209621e62243de9460cc786859c6
#
_entry.id   7739209621e62243de9460cc786859c6
#
_cell.length_a   1.000
_cell.length_b   1.000
_cell.length_c   1.000
_cell.angle_alpha   90.00
_cell.angle_beta   90.00
_cell.angle_gamma   90.00
#
_symmetry.space_group_name_H-M   'P 1'
#
loop_
_entity.id
_entity.type
_entity.pdbx_description
1 polymer ?
#
loop_
_entity_poly.entity_id
_entity_poly.type
_entity_poly.pdbx_seq_one_letter_code
_entity_poly.pdbx_strand_id
1 'polypeptide(L)'
;KGELDGYIDYTGTMYVDVLKHKPTSNAAQVYDTSKKELQQKYGMTLLDPTHFSNTYTLAVPQNVADEYGLVNMSDLAKSGSDLMAGTTLEFLNRADGLNGVEKAYGFKFKDAKGIDGATRYVALNSGDVQVIDAFATDGLLKKYNLKVLKDDKHFFPPYYGVPVFRDDVIEKH
;
A
#
# COMPACT_ATOMS: atom_id res chain seq x y z
N LYS A 1 22.48 -7.26 -5.26
CA LYS A 1 23.78 -6.89 -5.90
C LYS A 1 24.95 -6.97 -4.94
N GLY A 2 24.75 -7.46 -3.71
CA GLY A 2 25.81 -7.71 -2.74
C GLY A 2 26.30 -6.52 -1.94
N GLU A 3 25.67 -5.38 -2.05
CA GLU A 3 26.02 -4.14 -1.32
C GLU A 3 25.44 -4.09 0.09
N LEU A 4 24.34 -4.83 0.33
CA LEU A 4 23.69 -4.97 1.62
C LEU A 4 23.60 -6.43 2.01
N ASP A 5 23.75 -6.72 3.27
CA ASP A 5 23.62 -8.09 3.84
C ASP A 5 22.15 -8.44 4.10
N GLY A 6 21.34 -7.46 4.45
CA GLY A 6 19.91 -7.62 4.68
C GLY A 6 19.21 -6.27 4.85
N TYR A 7 17.87 -6.32 4.88
CA TYR A 7 17.01 -5.15 5.09
C TYR A 7 15.64 -5.60 5.62
N ILE A 8 14.82 -4.66 6.02
CA ILE A 8 13.41 -4.92 6.35
C ILE A 8 12.55 -4.61 5.14
N ASP A 9 11.71 -5.56 4.75
CA ASP A 9 10.72 -5.39 3.70
C ASP A 9 9.32 -5.77 4.23
N TYR A 10 8.30 -5.63 3.40
CA TYR A 10 6.93 -5.95 3.72
C TYR A 10 6.41 -7.13 2.90
N THR A 11 5.70 -8.06 3.56
CA THR A 11 5.21 -9.30 2.93
C THR A 11 4.40 -9.04 1.66
N GLY A 12 3.46 -8.10 1.70
CA GLY A 12 2.64 -7.74 0.53
C GLY A 12 3.45 -7.15 -0.62
N THR A 13 4.46 -6.33 -0.34
CA THR A 13 5.34 -5.76 -1.35
C THR A 13 6.14 -6.86 -2.06
N MET A 14 6.74 -7.76 -1.30
CA MET A 14 7.48 -8.88 -1.88
C MET A 14 6.59 -9.75 -2.76
N TYR A 15 5.40 -10.07 -2.30
CA TYR A 15 4.44 -10.93 -3.00
C TYR A 15 3.93 -10.30 -4.30
N VAL A 16 3.45 -9.06 -4.23
CA VAL A 16 2.79 -8.40 -5.38
C VAL A 16 3.79 -7.71 -6.29
N ASP A 17 4.75 -6.94 -5.74
CA ASP A 17 5.61 -6.11 -6.57
C ASP A 17 6.90 -6.81 -6.99
N VAL A 18 7.55 -7.56 -6.13
CA VAL A 18 8.78 -8.29 -6.50
C VAL A 18 8.45 -9.59 -7.25
N LEU A 19 7.53 -10.41 -6.72
CA LEU A 19 7.20 -11.72 -7.28
C LEU A 19 6.07 -11.69 -8.32
N LYS A 20 5.40 -10.54 -8.47
CA LYS A 20 4.35 -10.29 -9.47
C LYS A 20 3.11 -11.18 -9.34
N HIS A 21 2.79 -11.60 -8.13
CA HIS A 21 1.53 -12.28 -7.84
C HIS A 21 0.35 -11.30 -7.77
N LYS A 22 -0.86 -11.83 -7.97
CA LYS A 22 -2.08 -11.04 -7.76
C LYS A 22 -2.30 -10.77 -6.27
N PRO A 23 -2.77 -9.58 -5.88
CA PRO A 23 -3.08 -9.27 -4.49
C PRO A 23 -4.05 -10.28 -3.88
N THR A 24 -3.80 -10.66 -2.63
CA THR A 24 -4.68 -11.50 -1.80
C THR A 24 -4.55 -11.11 -0.34
N SER A 25 -5.62 -11.17 0.41
CA SER A 25 -5.64 -10.91 1.86
C SER A 25 -5.20 -12.11 2.72
N ASN A 26 -4.90 -13.26 2.10
CA ASN A 26 -4.47 -14.46 2.81
C ASN A 26 -3.01 -14.32 3.28
N ALA A 27 -2.83 -14.00 4.57
CA ALA A 27 -1.52 -13.72 5.16
C ALA A 27 -0.55 -14.92 5.08
N ALA A 28 -1.03 -16.13 5.33
CA ALA A 28 -0.21 -17.34 5.25
C ALA A 28 0.28 -17.57 3.82
N GLN A 29 -0.60 -17.48 2.83
CA GLN A 29 -0.24 -17.61 1.42
C GLN A 29 0.80 -16.57 1.00
N VAL A 30 0.59 -15.31 1.38
CA VAL A 30 1.50 -14.20 1.05
C VAL A 30 2.90 -14.47 1.63
N TYR A 31 3.00 -14.82 2.91
CA TYR A 31 4.28 -15.07 3.57
C TYR A 31 4.96 -16.35 3.04
N ASP A 32 4.28 -17.49 3.03
CA ASP A 32 4.87 -18.78 2.66
C ASP A 32 5.34 -18.80 1.21
N THR A 33 4.55 -18.22 0.30
CA THR A 33 4.93 -18.10 -1.10
C THR A 33 6.14 -17.18 -1.26
N SER A 34 6.13 -16.02 -0.59
CA SER A 34 7.25 -15.07 -0.65
C SER A 34 8.54 -15.70 -0.11
N LYS A 35 8.47 -16.38 1.03
CA LYS A 35 9.61 -17.07 1.65
C LYS A 35 10.23 -18.09 0.70
N LYS A 36 9.39 -18.96 0.13
CA LYS A 36 9.83 -20.00 -0.80
C LYS A 36 10.43 -19.45 -2.10
N GLU A 37 9.70 -18.53 -2.75
CA GLU A 37 10.11 -18.06 -4.07
C GLU A 37 11.30 -17.10 -4.02
N LEU A 38 11.41 -16.24 -2.98
CA LEU A 38 12.57 -15.36 -2.82
C LEU A 38 13.85 -16.14 -2.58
N GLN A 39 13.79 -17.22 -1.79
CA GLN A 39 14.93 -18.11 -1.61
C GLN A 39 15.31 -18.77 -2.94
N GLN A 40 14.35 -19.35 -3.64
CA GLN A 40 14.61 -20.08 -4.89
C GLN A 40 15.10 -19.19 -6.04
N LYS A 41 14.54 -17.97 -6.17
CA LYS A 41 14.82 -17.09 -7.31
C LYS A 41 15.97 -16.12 -7.07
N TYR A 42 16.19 -15.72 -5.81
CA TYR A 42 17.09 -14.64 -5.49
C TYR A 42 18.14 -14.98 -4.41
N GLY A 43 18.11 -16.17 -3.81
CA GLY A 43 19.01 -16.53 -2.71
C GLY A 43 18.81 -15.65 -1.48
N MET A 44 17.55 -15.38 -1.14
CA MET A 44 17.16 -14.53 -0.01
C MET A 44 16.31 -15.30 0.99
N THR A 45 16.73 -15.29 2.25
CA THR A 45 15.99 -15.89 3.37
C THR A 45 15.15 -14.84 4.07
N LEU A 46 13.84 -15.13 4.18
CA LEU A 46 12.91 -14.36 5.03
C LEU A 46 12.88 -14.96 6.43
N LEU A 47 13.11 -14.13 7.43
CA LEU A 47 12.88 -14.51 8.83
C LEU A 47 11.40 -14.38 9.19
N ASP A 48 11.06 -14.66 10.44
CA ASP A 48 9.68 -14.56 10.89
C ASP A 48 9.16 -13.11 10.82
N PRO A 49 7.89 -12.93 10.40
CA PRO A 49 7.30 -11.62 10.28
C PRO A 49 7.09 -10.99 11.67
N THR A 50 7.20 -9.69 11.72
CA THR A 50 6.81 -8.91 12.90
C THR A 50 5.29 -8.93 13.09
N HIS A 51 4.82 -8.53 14.27
CA HIS A 51 3.39 -8.32 14.52
C HIS A 51 2.87 -6.96 13.96
N PHE A 52 3.75 -6.21 13.34
CA PHE A 52 3.48 -4.88 12.80
C PHE A 52 3.14 -4.97 11.30
N SER A 53 1.98 -4.44 10.92
CA SER A 53 1.54 -4.34 9.53
C SER A 53 1.40 -2.87 9.13
N ASN A 54 2.04 -2.47 8.04
CA ASN A 54 1.99 -1.13 7.47
C ASN A 54 1.22 -1.13 6.15
N THR A 55 -0.10 -1.32 6.24
CA THR A 55 -0.97 -1.43 5.05
C THR A 55 -1.13 -0.09 4.33
N TYR A 56 -1.30 -0.18 3.01
CA TYR A 56 -1.85 0.92 2.22
C TYR A 56 -3.29 1.22 2.64
N THR A 57 -3.65 2.48 2.47
CA THR A 57 -5.03 2.95 2.62
C THR A 57 -5.26 4.15 1.71
N LEU A 58 -6.53 4.55 1.52
CA LEU A 58 -6.90 5.84 0.96
C LEU A 58 -7.36 6.77 2.09
N ALA A 59 -6.93 8.02 2.01
CA ALA A 59 -7.30 9.04 2.97
C ALA A 59 -7.84 10.29 2.28
N VAL A 60 -8.81 10.94 2.93
CA VAL A 60 -9.47 12.15 2.46
C VAL A 60 -9.56 13.18 3.60
N PRO A 61 -9.65 14.48 3.33
CA PRO A 61 -10.01 15.47 4.35
C PRO A 61 -11.39 15.16 4.94
N GLN A 62 -11.61 15.49 6.21
CA GLN A 62 -12.88 15.20 6.89
C GLN A 62 -14.08 15.87 6.18
N ASN A 63 -13.92 17.11 5.72
CA ASN A 63 -14.97 17.81 4.96
C ASN A 63 -15.35 17.11 3.66
N VAL A 64 -14.39 16.52 2.94
CA VAL A 64 -14.64 15.71 1.73
C VAL A 64 -15.37 14.42 2.11
N ALA A 65 -14.94 13.77 3.20
CA ALA A 65 -15.63 12.57 3.69
C ALA A 65 -17.10 12.87 4.04
N ASP A 66 -17.37 13.99 4.69
CA ASP A 66 -18.72 14.39 5.09
C ASP A 66 -19.58 14.78 3.87
N GLU A 67 -19.01 15.52 2.90
CA GLU A 67 -19.70 15.96 1.69
C GLU A 67 -20.15 14.77 0.82
N TYR A 68 -19.29 13.78 0.65
CA TYR A 68 -19.55 12.62 -0.22
C TYR A 68 -20.00 11.37 0.53
N GLY A 69 -20.12 11.43 1.86
CA GLY A 69 -20.53 10.30 2.71
C GLY A 69 -19.52 9.14 2.71
N LEU A 70 -18.20 9.45 2.67
CA LEU A 70 -17.15 8.46 2.53
C LEU A 70 -16.75 7.84 3.89
N VAL A 71 -16.97 6.56 4.04
CA VAL A 71 -16.56 5.76 5.20
C VAL A 71 -15.69 4.58 4.75
N ASN A 72 -16.10 3.93 3.68
CA ASN A 72 -15.46 2.76 3.10
C ASN A 72 -14.93 3.09 1.70
N MET A 73 -13.98 2.31 1.22
CA MET A 73 -13.50 2.45 -0.16
C MET A 73 -14.61 2.16 -1.19
N SER A 74 -15.59 1.31 -0.85
CA SER A 74 -16.76 1.06 -1.69
C SER A 74 -17.63 2.30 -1.94
N ASP A 75 -17.60 3.30 -1.05
CA ASP A 75 -18.39 4.53 -1.21
C ASP A 75 -17.90 5.37 -2.39
N LEU A 76 -16.62 5.21 -2.78
CA LEU A 76 -16.04 5.86 -3.95
C LEU A 76 -16.70 5.46 -5.27
N ALA A 77 -17.44 4.35 -5.31
CA ALA A 77 -18.17 3.93 -6.51
C ALA A 77 -19.22 4.98 -6.97
N LYS A 78 -19.67 5.84 -6.07
CA LYS A 78 -20.67 6.87 -6.36
C LYS A 78 -20.06 8.24 -6.68
N SER A 79 -18.87 8.53 -6.17
CA SER A 79 -18.27 9.87 -6.18
C SER A 79 -16.85 9.93 -6.70
N GLY A 80 -16.21 8.80 -6.95
CA GLY A 80 -14.80 8.76 -7.41
C GLY A 80 -14.55 9.61 -8.66
N SER A 81 -15.51 9.63 -9.61
CA SER A 81 -15.42 10.42 -10.84
C SER A 81 -15.41 11.95 -10.64
N ASP A 82 -15.74 12.43 -9.46
CA ASP A 82 -15.72 13.86 -9.12
C ASP A 82 -14.44 14.25 -8.38
N LEU A 83 -13.67 13.27 -7.91
CA LEU A 83 -12.51 13.45 -7.03
C LEU A 83 -11.19 13.29 -7.80
N MET A 84 -10.22 14.16 -7.46
CA MET A 84 -8.84 14.09 -7.92
C MET A 84 -8.01 13.29 -6.91
N ALA A 85 -7.24 12.32 -7.39
CA ALA A 85 -6.30 11.58 -6.54
C ALA A 85 -4.87 12.12 -6.68
N GLY A 86 -4.17 12.24 -5.56
CA GLY A 86 -2.73 12.51 -5.50
C GLY A 86 -2.01 11.35 -4.83
N THR A 87 -1.40 10.46 -5.60
CA THR A 87 -0.80 9.24 -5.05
C THR A 87 0.71 9.20 -5.28
N THR A 88 1.41 8.38 -4.51
CA THR A 88 2.82 8.12 -4.82
C THR A 88 2.97 7.51 -6.22
N LEU A 89 4.11 7.76 -6.87
CA LEU A 89 4.42 7.14 -8.16
C LEU A 89 4.44 5.62 -8.05
N GLU A 90 4.87 5.12 -6.90
CA GLU A 90 4.82 3.69 -6.59
C GLU A 90 3.38 3.16 -6.63
N PHE A 91 2.45 3.79 -5.90
CA PHE A 91 1.04 3.38 -5.84
C PHE A 91 0.34 3.45 -7.19
N LEU A 92 0.69 4.42 -8.05
CA LEU A 92 0.19 4.50 -9.43
C LEU A 92 0.50 3.25 -10.26
N ASN A 93 1.68 2.64 -10.04
CA ASN A 93 2.22 1.61 -10.94
C ASN A 93 2.10 0.17 -10.40
N ARG A 94 1.75 -0.02 -9.14
CA ARG A 94 1.62 -1.34 -8.52
C ARG A 94 0.30 -2.02 -8.87
N ALA A 95 0.30 -3.36 -8.93
CA ALA A 95 -0.93 -4.14 -9.11
C ALA A 95 -1.90 -4.05 -7.92
N ASP A 96 -1.36 -3.86 -6.69
CA ASP A 96 -2.09 -3.55 -5.47
C ASP A 96 -2.23 -2.03 -5.21
N GLY A 97 -1.93 -1.21 -6.21
CA GLY A 97 -2.06 0.24 -6.18
C GLY A 97 -3.35 0.75 -6.81
N LEU A 98 -3.29 1.96 -7.39
CA LEU A 98 -4.45 2.71 -7.86
C LEU A 98 -5.34 1.92 -8.83
N ASN A 99 -4.76 1.37 -9.90
CA ASN A 99 -5.52 0.62 -10.91
C ASN A 99 -6.20 -0.63 -10.33
N GLY A 100 -5.53 -1.31 -9.39
CA GLY A 100 -6.07 -2.47 -8.69
C GLY A 100 -7.26 -2.09 -7.81
N VAL A 101 -7.13 -1.03 -7.04
CA VAL A 101 -8.21 -0.48 -6.18
C VAL A 101 -9.40 -0.06 -7.01
N GLU A 102 -9.21 0.76 -8.04
CA GLU A 102 -10.28 1.21 -8.93
C GLU A 102 -11.05 0.04 -9.53
N LYS A 103 -10.33 -0.99 -9.99
CA LYS A 103 -10.94 -2.21 -10.55
C LYS A 103 -11.69 -3.02 -9.50
N ALA A 104 -11.12 -3.23 -8.32
CA ALA A 104 -11.71 -4.03 -7.26
C ALA A 104 -12.98 -3.39 -6.68
N TYR A 105 -12.98 -2.06 -6.59
CA TYR A 105 -14.08 -1.28 -6.02
C TYR A 105 -15.07 -0.77 -7.06
N GLY A 106 -14.75 -0.86 -8.36
CA GLY A 106 -15.67 -0.53 -9.44
C GLY A 106 -15.87 0.97 -9.66
N PHE A 107 -14.80 1.77 -9.53
CA PHE A 107 -14.84 3.21 -9.80
C PHE A 107 -13.61 3.67 -10.58
N LYS A 108 -13.62 4.94 -10.98
CA LYS A 108 -12.46 5.68 -11.50
C LYS A 108 -12.43 7.05 -10.87
N PHE A 109 -11.23 7.52 -10.49
CA PHE A 109 -11.06 8.92 -10.15
C PHE A 109 -11.19 9.80 -11.40
N LYS A 110 -11.57 11.07 -11.19
CA LYS A 110 -11.60 12.09 -12.25
C LYS A 110 -10.25 12.20 -12.95
N ASP A 111 -9.20 12.24 -12.16
CA ASP A 111 -7.81 12.19 -12.60
C ASP A 111 -6.93 11.74 -11.43
N ALA A 112 -5.71 11.29 -11.71
CA ALA A 112 -4.75 10.88 -10.70
C ALA A 112 -3.36 11.41 -11.03
N LYS A 113 -2.72 12.06 -10.05
CA LYS A 113 -1.38 12.65 -10.16
C LYS A 113 -0.38 11.90 -9.30
N GLY A 114 0.80 11.63 -9.82
CA GLY A 114 1.94 11.15 -9.05
C GLY A 114 2.54 12.26 -8.20
N ILE A 115 2.46 12.16 -6.88
CA ILE A 115 2.97 13.14 -5.91
C ILE A 115 3.67 12.39 -4.78
N ASP A 116 4.99 12.36 -4.79
CA ASP A 116 5.75 11.57 -3.82
C ASP A 116 5.92 12.24 -2.45
N GLY A 117 6.19 11.39 -1.47
CA GLY A 117 6.54 11.78 -0.12
C GLY A 117 5.45 12.59 0.59
N ALA A 118 5.87 13.47 1.46
CA ALA A 118 4.97 14.33 2.25
C ALA A 118 4.25 15.39 1.41
N THR A 119 4.69 15.65 0.17
CA THR A 119 4.12 16.66 -0.72
C THR A 119 2.66 16.35 -1.07
N ARG A 120 2.27 15.05 -1.16
CA ARG A 120 0.88 14.68 -1.38
C ARG A 120 -0.07 15.14 -0.27
N TYR A 121 0.40 15.17 0.98
CA TYR A 121 -0.36 15.73 2.11
C TYR A 121 -0.55 17.23 2.01
N VAL A 122 0.46 17.94 1.46
CA VAL A 122 0.36 19.38 1.20
C VAL A 122 -0.66 19.64 0.09
N ALA A 123 -0.61 18.90 -1.01
CA ALA A 123 -1.57 18.99 -2.11
C ALA A 123 -3.01 18.69 -1.67
N LEU A 124 -3.17 17.72 -0.76
CA LEU A 124 -4.47 17.42 -0.15
C LEU A 124 -4.98 18.58 0.70
N ASN A 125 -4.11 19.16 1.54
CA ASN A 125 -4.47 20.27 2.42
C ASN A 125 -4.76 21.57 1.65
N SER A 126 -4.13 21.81 0.50
CA SER A 126 -4.44 22.95 -0.38
C SER A 126 -5.68 22.76 -1.24
N GLY A 127 -6.22 21.54 -1.31
CA GLY A 127 -7.39 21.21 -2.13
C GLY A 127 -7.06 20.88 -3.59
N ASP A 128 -5.77 20.79 -3.97
CA ASP A 128 -5.34 20.42 -5.32
C ASP A 128 -5.73 18.98 -5.67
N VAL A 129 -5.82 18.12 -4.65
CA VAL A 129 -6.36 16.77 -4.73
C VAL A 129 -7.29 16.50 -3.54
N GLN A 130 -8.22 15.58 -3.67
CA GLN A 130 -9.19 15.24 -2.63
C GLN A 130 -8.94 13.88 -1.98
N VAL A 131 -8.17 13.02 -2.63
CA VAL A 131 -7.84 11.68 -2.13
C VAL A 131 -6.34 11.45 -2.28
N ILE A 132 -5.72 10.83 -1.29
CA ILE A 132 -4.33 10.37 -1.36
C ILE A 132 -4.22 8.90 -0.96
N ASP A 133 -3.19 8.22 -1.46
CA ASP A 133 -2.71 7.00 -0.81
C ASP A 133 -1.95 7.38 0.46
N ALA A 134 -2.03 6.54 1.45
CA ALA A 134 -1.30 6.69 2.71
C ALA A 134 -0.95 5.32 3.28
N PHE A 135 -0.06 5.29 4.24
CA PHE A 135 0.18 4.11 5.06
C PHE A 135 -0.56 4.24 6.39
N ALA A 136 -1.12 3.15 6.88
CA ALA A 136 -1.91 3.15 8.13
C ALA A 136 -1.14 3.71 9.34
N THR A 137 0.20 3.71 9.28
CA THR A 137 1.09 4.20 10.35
C THR A 137 1.59 5.62 10.12
N ASP A 138 1.17 6.30 9.06
CA ASP A 138 1.59 7.66 8.77
C ASP A 138 1.10 8.66 9.83
N GLY A 139 2.03 9.28 10.55
CA GLY A 139 1.71 10.31 11.56
C GLY A 139 1.00 11.54 11.00
N LEU A 140 1.16 11.81 9.70
CA LEU A 140 0.52 12.92 9.00
C LEU A 140 -1.00 12.75 8.87
N LEU A 141 -1.52 11.51 8.91
CA LEU A 141 -2.96 11.25 8.96
C LEU A 141 -3.63 11.98 10.13
N LYS A 142 -3.02 11.86 11.31
CA LYS A 142 -3.50 12.54 12.52
C LYS A 142 -3.24 14.04 12.47
N LYS A 143 -2.06 14.46 11.99
CA LYS A 143 -1.68 15.89 11.91
C LYS A 143 -2.65 16.68 11.06
N TYR A 144 -3.11 16.16 9.94
CA TYR A 144 -4.04 16.80 9.02
C TYR A 144 -5.50 16.43 9.26
N ASN A 145 -5.80 15.70 10.35
CA ASN A 145 -7.15 15.23 10.68
C ASN A 145 -7.86 14.54 9.51
N LEU A 146 -7.19 13.58 8.90
CA LEU A 146 -7.71 12.90 7.73
C LEU A 146 -8.60 11.71 8.10
N LYS A 147 -9.64 11.52 7.31
CA LYS A 147 -10.47 10.32 7.31
C LYS A 147 -9.80 9.23 6.50
N VAL A 148 -9.47 8.12 7.13
CA VAL A 148 -9.00 6.90 6.47
C VAL A 148 -10.22 6.10 6.02
N LEU A 149 -10.27 5.72 4.75
CA LEU A 149 -11.34 4.89 4.20
C LEU A 149 -11.05 3.42 4.49
N LYS A 150 -12.07 2.68 4.94
CA LYS A 150 -11.93 1.25 5.24
C LYS A 150 -11.84 0.42 3.95
N ASP A 151 -10.89 -0.50 3.90
CA ASP A 151 -10.80 -1.53 2.85
C ASP A 151 -11.84 -2.64 3.12
N ASP A 152 -13.11 -2.33 2.86
CA ASP A 152 -14.26 -3.18 3.18
C ASP A 152 -14.40 -4.42 2.28
N LYS A 153 -13.67 -4.47 1.16
CA LYS A 153 -13.55 -5.68 0.31
C LYS A 153 -12.28 -6.48 0.57
N HIS A 154 -11.44 -6.07 1.53
CA HIS A 154 -10.17 -6.73 1.85
C HIS A 154 -9.27 -6.91 0.62
N PHE A 155 -9.12 -5.85 -0.17
CA PHE A 155 -8.34 -5.86 -1.40
C PHE A 155 -6.84 -5.91 -1.14
N PHE A 156 -6.36 -5.13 -0.16
CA PHE A 156 -4.93 -5.06 0.12
C PHE A 156 -4.41 -6.36 0.74
N PRO A 157 -3.23 -6.84 0.30
CA PRO A 157 -2.53 -7.90 1.00
C PRO A 157 -2.06 -7.41 2.39
N PRO A 158 -1.72 -8.31 3.30
CA PRO A 158 -1.06 -7.93 4.54
C PRO A 158 0.36 -7.43 4.26
N TYR A 159 0.78 -6.38 4.96
CA TYR A 159 2.12 -5.78 4.86
C TYR A 159 2.85 -5.89 6.19
N TYR A 160 3.13 -7.12 6.62
CA TYR A 160 3.96 -7.36 7.82
C TYR A 160 5.42 -7.08 7.51
N GLY A 161 6.10 -6.37 8.41
CA GLY A 161 7.54 -6.17 8.31
C GLY A 161 8.27 -7.50 8.49
N VAL A 162 9.21 -7.80 7.58
CA VAL A 162 9.98 -9.04 7.60
C VAL A 162 11.47 -8.71 7.38
N PRO A 163 12.37 -9.19 8.26
CA PRO A 163 13.79 -9.14 7.98
C PRO A 163 14.13 -10.09 6.82
N VAL A 164 14.85 -9.56 5.83
CA VAL A 164 15.28 -10.28 4.63
C VAL A 164 16.80 -10.25 4.59
N PHE A 165 17.43 -11.40 4.47
CA PHE A 165 18.88 -11.53 4.38
C PHE A 165 19.27 -12.34 3.16
N ARG A 166 20.49 -12.11 2.65
CA ARG A 166 21.08 -13.01 1.67
C ARG A 166 21.40 -14.36 2.33
N ASP A 167 21.22 -15.45 1.60
CA ASP A 167 21.48 -16.81 2.10
C ASP A 167 22.94 -16.98 2.55
N ASP A 168 23.89 -16.40 1.78
CA ASP A 168 25.32 -16.48 2.12
C ASP A 168 25.71 -15.76 3.43
N VAL A 169 24.88 -14.83 3.88
CA VAL A 169 25.05 -14.15 5.19
C VAL A 169 24.52 -15.05 6.32
N ILE A 170 23.33 -15.64 6.13
CA ILE A 170 22.72 -16.55 7.11
C ILE A 170 23.62 -17.79 7.34
N GLU A 171 24.24 -18.32 6.28
CA GLU A 171 25.12 -19.51 6.38
C GLU A 171 26.43 -19.23 7.18
N LYS A 172 26.82 -17.96 7.32
CA LYS A 172 28.06 -17.57 8.01
C LYS A 172 27.85 -17.24 9.50
N HIS A 173 26.61 -17.10 9.94
CA HIS A 173 26.26 -16.68 11.30
C HIS A 173 25.21 -17.61 11.93
#